data_44762d56908edf2a8149739d213d6da9
#
_entry.id   44762d56908edf2a8149739d213d6da9
#
_cell.length_a   1.000
_cell.length_b   1.000
_cell.length_c   1.000
_cell.angle_alpha   90.00
_cell.angle_beta   90.00
_cell.angle_gamma   90.00
#
_symmetry.space_group_name_H-M   'P 1'
#
loop_
_entity.id
_entity.type
_entity.pdbx_description
1 polymer ?
#
loop_
_entity_poly.entity_id
_entity_poly.type
_entity_poly.pdbx_seq_one_letter_code
_entity_poly.pdbx_strand_id
1 'polypeptide(L)'
;MNSAQTEASKDRSNPNLDKNDPRELFGWKMYDWANSAFYTTVVGALFSPYLTRIAQTAVGENGVVLDLGFLGAVTAKSLPSLCVSISVGAQVFLLPVLGALGDYSDLKKRLMVLFCYIAVVANCLMFFIQGNLYLMGGLLFIVANVCFGASIVFYNSFLPEIATEDQADKVSSRGFAYGYLGGALLLTLNLALVMGADNLGISTGLAVRLHFCPPESGGAALL
;
A
#
# COMPACT_ATOMS: atom_id res chain seq x y z
N MET A 1 -20.15 -28.07 -44.38
CA MET A 1 -19.81 -27.25 -43.20
C MET A 1 -18.38 -26.75 -43.38
N ASN A 2 -18.21 -25.44 -43.44
CA ASN A 2 -17.06 -24.79 -44.07
C ASN A 2 -15.87 -24.75 -43.10
N SER A 3 -14.68 -25.14 -43.56
CA SER A 3 -13.41 -25.11 -42.80
C SER A 3 -13.15 -23.77 -42.08
N ALA A 4 -13.57 -22.67 -42.71
CA ALA A 4 -13.52 -21.33 -42.14
C ALA A 4 -14.40 -21.12 -40.88
N GLN A 5 -15.53 -21.81 -40.78
CA GLN A 5 -16.39 -21.74 -39.57
C GLN A 5 -15.81 -22.57 -38.42
N THR A 6 -15.10 -23.64 -38.75
CA THR A 6 -14.42 -24.49 -37.74
C THR A 6 -13.17 -23.79 -37.19
N GLU A 7 -12.41 -23.09 -38.04
CA GLU A 7 -11.27 -22.27 -37.60
C GLU A 7 -11.71 -21.07 -36.76
N ALA A 8 -12.76 -20.34 -37.15
CA ALA A 8 -13.31 -19.21 -36.39
C ALA A 8 -13.93 -19.64 -35.06
N SER A 9 -14.46 -20.87 -34.93
CA SER A 9 -14.96 -21.41 -33.68
C SER A 9 -13.83 -21.85 -32.74
N LYS A 10 -12.72 -22.37 -33.31
CA LYS A 10 -11.53 -22.82 -32.60
C LYS A 10 -10.73 -21.63 -32.08
N ASP A 11 -10.75 -20.50 -32.80
CA ASP A 11 -10.11 -19.25 -32.40
C ASP A 11 -10.80 -18.62 -31.20
N ARG A 12 -12.14 -18.66 -31.13
CA ARG A 12 -12.92 -18.16 -29.98
C ARG A 12 -12.79 -19.00 -28.69
N SER A 13 -12.25 -20.21 -28.79
CA SER A 13 -12.04 -21.10 -27.64
C SER A 13 -10.63 -21.01 -27.05
N ASN A 14 -9.77 -20.15 -27.58
CA ASN A 14 -8.43 -19.95 -27.05
C ASN A 14 -8.49 -18.97 -25.87
N PRO A 15 -8.27 -19.40 -24.61
CA PRO A 15 -8.36 -18.54 -23.41
C PRO A 15 -7.25 -17.48 -23.35
N ASN A 16 -6.33 -17.49 -24.34
CA ASN A 16 -5.20 -16.55 -24.40
C ASN A 16 -5.43 -15.40 -25.40
N LEU A 17 -6.56 -15.40 -26.16
CA LEU A 17 -6.81 -14.39 -27.18
C LEU A 17 -6.94 -12.96 -26.62
N ASP A 18 -7.45 -12.85 -25.38
CA ASP A 18 -7.68 -11.56 -24.71
C ASP A 18 -6.53 -11.17 -23.74
N LYS A 19 -5.52 -12.05 -23.58
CA LYS A 19 -4.38 -11.77 -22.72
C LYS A 19 -3.30 -10.93 -23.42
N ASN A 20 -2.47 -10.28 -22.63
CA ASN A 20 -1.38 -9.40 -23.06
C ASN A 20 -1.84 -8.09 -23.71
N ASP A 21 -3.07 -7.59 -23.41
CA ASP A 21 -3.46 -6.25 -23.84
C ASP A 21 -2.49 -5.21 -23.25
N PRO A 22 -1.83 -4.39 -24.10
CA PRO A 22 -0.88 -3.40 -23.64
C PRO A 22 -1.45 -2.38 -22.66
N ARG A 23 -2.74 -2.08 -22.73
CA ARG A 23 -3.44 -1.13 -21.84
C ARG A 23 -3.63 -1.71 -20.45
N GLU A 24 -4.08 -2.98 -20.36
CA GLU A 24 -4.23 -3.67 -19.08
C GLU A 24 -2.88 -3.88 -18.39
N LEU A 25 -1.88 -4.33 -19.16
CA LEU A 25 -0.51 -4.49 -18.65
C LEU A 25 0.11 -3.16 -18.22
N PHE A 26 -0.20 -2.05 -18.90
CA PHE A 26 0.25 -0.72 -18.49
C PHE A 26 -0.45 -0.28 -17.21
N GLY A 27 -1.79 -0.41 -17.13
CA GLY A 27 -2.56 -0.10 -15.93
C GLY A 27 -2.08 -0.88 -14.71
N TRP A 28 -1.82 -2.19 -14.87
CA TRP A 28 -1.28 -3.05 -13.83
C TRP A 28 0.10 -2.54 -13.31
N LYS A 29 1.02 -2.18 -14.20
CA LYS A 29 2.32 -1.61 -13.82
C LYS A 29 2.21 -0.24 -13.16
N MET A 30 1.26 0.60 -13.60
CA MET A 30 1.04 1.92 -12.99
C MET A 30 0.42 1.81 -11.60
N TYR A 31 -0.38 0.78 -11.35
CA TYR A 31 -0.86 0.50 -10.01
C TYR A 31 0.30 0.18 -9.06
N ASP A 32 1.28 -0.63 -9.50
CA ASP A 32 2.46 -0.94 -8.70
C ASP A 32 3.33 0.30 -8.44
N TRP A 33 3.49 1.18 -9.45
CA TRP A 33 4.14 2.48 -9.27
C TRP A 33 3.50 3.29 -8.13
N ALA A 34 2.18 3.44 -8.15
CA ALA A 34 1.45 4.23 -7.15
C ALA A 34 1.49 3.59 -5.76
N ASN A 35 1.42 2.27 -5.72
CA ASN A 35 1.35 1.48 -4.50
C ASN A 35 2.68 1.43 -3.75
N SER A 36 3.79 1.34 -4.49
CA SER A 36 5.15 1.35 -3.93
C SER A 36 5.49 2.65 -3.22
N ALA A 37 4.85 3.74 -3.59
CA ALA A 37 4.97 5.03 -2.94
C ALA A 37 4.58 4.97 -1.45
N PHE A 38 3.44 4.36 -1.13
CA PHE A 38 2.99 4.16 0.26
C PHE A 38 4.01 3.33 1.05
N TYR A 39 4.40 2.18 0.51
CA TYR A 39 5.27 1.26 1.22
C TYR A 39 6.65 1.87 1.50
N THR A 40 7.25 2.52 0.50
CA THR A 40 8.59 3.09 0.60
C THR A 40 8.61 4.32 1.50
N THR A 41 7.63 5.21 1.35
CA THR A 41 7.61 6.50 2.04
C THR A 41 6.99 6.38 3.42
N VAL A 42 5.75 5.88 3.51
CA VAL A 42 5.02 5.86 4.78
C VAL A 42 5.58 4.77 5.68
N VAL A 43 5.53 3.51 5.24
CA VAL A 43 5.95 2.37 6.07
C VAL A 43 7.46 2.39 6.31
N GLY A 44 8.24 2.59 5.24
CA GLY A 44 9.70 2.47 5.29
C GLY A 44 10.43 3.64 5.93
N ALA A 45 9.97 4.88 5.74
CA ALA A 45 10.74 6.05 6.13
C ALA A 45 10.08 6.97 7.16
N LEU A 46 8.79 7.32 7.01
CA LEU A 46 8.22 8.45 7.75
C LEU A 46 7.39 8.05 8.97
N PHE A 47 6.69 6.92 8.93
CA PHE A 47 5.78 6.52 10.01
C PHE A 47 6.49 6.35 11.36
N SER A 48 7.53 5.52 11.40
CA SER A 48 8.21 5.20 12.66
C SER A 48 8.84 6.42 13.34
N PRO A 49 9.63 7.26 12.67
CA PRO A 49 10.18 8.48 13.29
C PRO A 49 9.09 9.45 13.73
N TYR A 50 8.05 9.63 12.90
CA TYR A 50 6.97 10.55 13.21
C TYR A 50 6.17 10.11 14.44
N LEU A 51 5.71 8.85 14.47
CA LEU A 51 4.94 8.32 15.58
C LEU A 51 5.76 8.31 16.88
N THR A 52 7.03 7.93 16.80
CA THR A 52 7.94 7.99 17.96
C THR A 52 8.02 9.41 18.49
N ARG A 53 8.24 10.40 17.63
CA ARG A 53 8.39 11.81 18.04
C ARG A 53 7.16 12.36 18.73
N ILE A 54 5.94 12.13 18.17
CA ILE A 54 4.71 12.63 18.80
C ILE A 54 4.43 11.91 20.13
N ALA A 55 4.69 10.61 20.22
CA ALA A 55 4.54 9.85 21.46
C ALA A 55 5.54 10.34 22.53
N GLN A 56 6.81 10.55 22.18
CA GLN A 56 7.83 11.10 23.09
C GLN A 56 7.48 12.51 23.59
N THR A 57 6.89 13.34 22.71
CA THR A 57 6.46 14.68 23.11
C THR A 57 5.31 14.61 24.13
N ALA A 58 4.46 13.59 24.05
CA ALA A 58 3.30 13.41 24.92
C ALA A 58 3.64 12.77 26.28
N VAL A 59 4.51 11.73 26.31
CA VAL A 59 4.77 10.94 27.51
C VAL A 59 6.23 10.97 27.98
N GLY A 60 7.10 11.72 27.28
CA GLY A 60 8.54 11.77 27.53
C GLY A 60 9.33 10.74 26.75
N GLU A 61 10.66 10.90 26.71
CA GLU A 61 11.55 10.08 25.85
C GLU A 61 11.46 8.58 26.08
N ASN A 62 11.33 8.16 27.34
CA ASN A 62 11.17 6.76 27.73
C ASN A 62 9.81 6.50 28.39
N GLY A 63 8.84 7.42 28.16
CA GLY A 63 7.51 7.30 28.71
C GLY A 63 6.77 6.06 28.23
N VAL A 64 6.01 5.46 29.13
CA VAL A 64 5.13 4.32 28.82
C VAL A 64 3.86 4.85 28.19
N VAL A 65 3.53 4.35 26.98
CA VAL A 65 2.31 4.68 26.24
C VAL A 65 1.18 3.68 26.48
N LEU A 66 1.55 2.42 26.73
CA LEU A 66 0.62 1.32 27.07
C LEU A 66 1.32 0.38 28.06
N ASP A 67 0.64 0.05 29.12
CA ASP A 67 1.06 -1.00 30.05
C ASP A 67 0.23 -2.25 29.77
N LEU A 68 0.89 -3.29 29.26
CA LEU A 68 0.27 -4.57 28.94
C LEU A 68 0.41 -5.58 30.09
N GLY A 69 0.73 -5.13 31.28
CA GLY A 69 0.90 -5.95 32.46
C GLY A 69 2.01 -6.99 32.30
N PHE A 70 1.65 -8.29 32.29
CA PHE A 70 2.65 -9.37 32.18
C PHE A 70 3.38 -9.41 30.82
N LEU A 71 2.84 -8.79 29.77
CA LEU A 71 3.48 -8.67 28.46
C LEU A 71 4.48 -7.53 28.38
N GLY A 72 4.61 -6.73 29.46
CA GLY A 72 5.53 -5.62 29.54
C GLY A 72 4.93 -4.27 29.14
N ALA A 73 5.73 -3.22 29.26
CA ALA A 73 5.33 -1.87 28.95
C ALA A 73 5.79 -1.47 27.55
N VAL A 74 4.85 -0.90 26.78
CA VAL A 74 5.15 -0.30 25.46
C VAL A 74 5.56 1.15 25.68
N THR A 75 6.77 1.48 25.26
CA THR A 75 7.32 2.84 25.33
C THR A 75 7.04 3.61 24.05
N ALA A 76 7.22 4.94 24.09
CA ALA A 76 7.13 5.79 22.91
C ALA A 76 8.02 5.30 21.74
N LYS A 77 9.19 4.72 22.04
CA LYS A 77 10.14 4.18 21.05
C LYS A 77 9.70 2.84 20.44
N SER A 78 9.02 2.00 21.22
CA SER A 78 8.59 0.66 20.75
C SER A 78 7.18 0.66 20.13
N LEU A 79 6.42 1.75 20.30
CA LEU A 79 5.05 1.86 19.76
C LEU A 79 4.96 1.63 18.24
N PRO A 80 5.82 2.24 17.39
CA PRO A 80 5.73 1.99 15.93
C PRO A 80 5.98 0.53 15.58
N SER A 81 6.96 -0.12 16.21
CA SER A 81 7.28 -1.53 15.98
C SER A 81 6.13 -2.44 16.40
N LEU A 82 5.44 -2.10 17.50
CA LEU A 82 4.22 -2.81 17.92
C LEU A 82 3.12 -2.67 16.86
N CYS A 83 2.88 -1.46 16.33
CA CYS A 83 1.88 -1.25 15.29
C CYS A 83 2.19 -2.06 14.02
N VAL A 84 3.45 -2.09 13.59
CA VAL A 84 3.90 -2.93 12.46
C VAL A 84 3.66 -4.41 12.77
N SER A 85 4.04 -4.89 13.96
CA SER A 85 3.87 -6.29 14.35
C SER A 85 2.40 -6.72 14.39
N ILE A 86 1.53 -5.87 14.93
CA ILE A 86 0.08 -6.13 14.95
C ILE A 86 -0.47 -6.18 13.53
N SER A 87 -0.11 -5.23 12.67
CA SER A 87 -0.63 -5.18 11.30
C SER A 87 -0.15 -6.38 10.47
N VAL A 88 1.13 -6.76 10.58
CA VAL A 88 1.67 -7.95 9.90
C VAL A 88 1.05 -9.24 10.47
N GLY A 89 0.90 -9.33 11.80
CA GLY A 89 0.22 -10.45 12.44
C GLY A 89 -1.23 -10.61 11.94
N ALA A 90 -1.97 -9.50 11.84
CA ALA A 90 -3.33 -9.54 11.28
C ALA A 90 -3.33 -9.99 9.81
N GLN A 91 -2.36 -9.55 9.00
CA GLN A 91 -2.22 -9.95 7.60
C GLN A 91 -1.99 -11.46 7.45
N VAL A 92 -1.20 -12.09 8.32
CA VAL A 92 -0.94 -13.55 8.26
C VAL A 92 -2.24 -14.37 8.27
N PHE A 93 -3.25 -13.93 9.03
CA PHE A 93 -4.54 -14.62 9.09
C PHE A 93 -5.51 -14.15 8.01
N LEU A 94 -5.49 -12.87 7.68
CA LEU A 94 -6.49 -12.25 6.80
C LEU A 94 -6.20 -12.51 5.32
N LEU A 95 -4.92 -12.38 4.89
CA LEU A 95 -4.58 -12.44 3.47
C LEU A 95 -4.85 -13.81 2.82
N PRO A 96 -4.63 -14.97 3.46
CA PRO A 96 -5.00 -16.26 2.86
C PRO A 96 -6.51 -16.39 2.62
N VAL A 97 -7.32 -15.88 3.56
CA VAL A 97 -8.80 -15.89 3.43
C VAL A 97 -9.24 -14.99 2.29
N LEU A 98 -8.66 -13.80 2.19
CA LEU A 98 -8.95 -12.86 1.10
C LEU A 98 -8.48 -13.38 -0.25
N GLY A 99 -7.33 -14.05 -0.32
CA GLY A 99 -6.83 -14.73 -1.52
C GLY A 99 -7.83 -15.77 -2.02
N ALA A 100 -8.24 -16.68 -1.14
CA ALA A 100 -9.26 -17.68 -1.46
C ALA A 100 -10.59 -17.05 -1.92
N LEU A 101 -11.03 -15.97 -1.26
CA LEU A 101 -12.24 -15.25 -1.68
C LEU A 101 -12.08 -14.62 -3.06
N GLY A 102 -10.91 -14.11 -3.37
CA GLY A 102 -10.57 -13.55 -4.67
C GLY A 102 -10.67 -14.60 -5.80
N ASP A 103 -10.20 -15.81 -5.55
CA ASP A 103 -10.18 -16.87 -6.55
C ASP A 103 -11.59 -17.38 -6.93
N TYR A 104 -12.55 -17.30 -6.00
CA TYR A 104 -13.91 -17.79 -6.18
C TYR A 104 -14.96 -16.72 -6.51
N SER A 105 -14.58 -15.45 -6.67
CA SER A 105 -15.56 -14.38 -6.84
C SER A 105 -15.20 -13.41 -7.97
N ASP A 106 -16.22 -12.97 -8.72
CA ASP A 106 -16.14 -11.85 -9.67
C ASP A 106 -15.92 -10.49 -8.96
N LEU A 107 -15.69 -10.52 -7.64
CA LEU A 107 -15.58 -9.33 -6.81
C LEU A 107 -14.12 -8.85 -6.66
N LYS A 108 -13.13 -9.51 -7.27
CA LYS A 108 -11.70 -9.15 -7.16
C LYS A 108 -11.45 -7.65 -7.29
N LYS A 109 -11.91 -7.07 -8.40
CA LYS A 109 -11.71 -5.65 -8.67
C LYS A 109 -12.38 -4.77 -7.61
N ARG A 110 -13.62 -5.10 -7.22
CA ARG A 110 -14.36 -4.32 -6.20
C ARG A 110 -13.68 -4.39 -4.84
N LEU A 111 -13.20 -5.56 -4.45
CA LEU A 111 -12.49 -5.74 -3.19
C LEU A 111 -11.13 -5.04 -3.20
N MET A 112 -10.37 -5.13 -4.29
CA MET A 112 -9.12 -4.38 -4.47
C MET A 112 -9.36 -2.87 -4.30
N VAL A 113 -10.36 -2.32 -5.01
CA VAL A 113 -10.75 -0.92 -4.93
C VAL A 113 -11.17 -0.54 -3.51
N LEU A 114 -12.01 -1.34 -2.87
CA LEU A 114 -12.48 -1.09 -1.50
C LEU A 114 -11.31 -0.99 -0.51
N PHE A 115 -10.43 -1.99 -0.50
CA PHE A 115 -9.28 -2.00 0.42
C PHE A 115 -8.29 -0.88 0.11
N CYS A 116 -8.06 -0.57 -1.18
CA CYS A 116 -7.24 0.56 -1.59
C CYS A 116 -7.80 1.88 -1.05
N TYR A 117 -9.09 2.14 -1.22
CA TYR A 117 -9.71 3.37 -0.70
C TYR A 117 -9.69 3.46 0.83
N ILE A 118 -9.93 2.36 1.54
CA ILE A 118 -9.82 2.33 3.00
C ILE A 118 -8.39 2.68 3.43
N ALA A 119 -7.38 2.10 2.78
CA ALA A 119 -5.98 2.39 3.06
C ALA A 119 -5.64 3.87 2.81
N VAL A 120 -6.09 4.43 1.68
CA VAL A 120 -5.88 5.85 1.33
C VAL A 120 -6.56 6.77 2.35
N VAL A 121 -7.81 6.51 2.70
CA VAL A 121 -8.54 7.32 3.70
C VAL A 121 -7.85 7.26 5.05
N ALA A 122 -7.47 6.07 5.53
CA ALA A 122 -6.74 5.91 6.78
C ALA A 122 -5.41 6.66 6.76
N ASN A 123 -4.67 6.58 5.65
CA ASN A 123 -3.42 7.31 5.46
C ASN A 123 -3.63 8.83 5.46
N CYS A 124 -4.64 9.34 4.74
CA CYS A 124 -4.97 10.77 4.74
C CYS A 124 -5.39 11.27 6.13
N LEU A 125 -6.10 10.47 6.91
CA LEU A 125 -6.47 10.82 8.28
C LEU A 125 -5.24 10.95 9.20
N MET A 126 -4.13 10.27 8.89
CA MET A 126 -2.86 10.44 9.62
C MET A 126 -2.31 11.87 9.53
N PHE A 127 -2.69 12.66 8.51
CA PHE A 127 -2.36 14.08 8.43
C PHE A 127 -2.78 14.87 9.67
N PHE A 128 -3.93 14.52 10.29
CA PHE A 128 -4.48 15.22 11.45
C PHE A 128 -3.88 14.75 12.79
N ILE A 129 -3.04 13.73 12.78
CA ILE A 129 -2.46 13.17 14.00
C ILE A 129 -1.37 14.10 14.54
N GLN A 130 -1.62 14.64 15.74
CA GLN A 130 -0.71 15.54 16.45
C GLN A 130 -0.84 15.36 17.97
N GLY A 131 0.17 15.78 18.72
CA GLY A 131 0.10 15.81 20.19
C GLY A 131 -0.23 14.45 20.81
N ASN A 132 -1.30 14.39 21.57
CA ASN A 132 -1.69 13.18 22.31
C ASN A 132 -2.42 12.12 21.45
N LEU A 133 -2.57 12.34 20.13
CA LEU A 133 -3.28 11.41 19.23
C LEU A 133 -2.38 10.29 18.69
N TYR A 134 -1.25 10.03 19.32
CA TYR A 134 -0.29 9.01 18.87
C TYR A 134 -0.89 7.60 18.80
N LEU A 135 -1.78 7.22 19.72
CA LEU A 135 -2.47 5.92 19.67
C LEU A 135 -3.42 5.83 18.48
N MET A 136 -4.14 6.91 18.16
CA MET A 136 -4.97 6.98 16.96
C MET A 136 -4.12 6.87 15.69
N GLY A 137 -2.94 7.52 15.67
CA GLY A 137 -1.98 7.39 14.58
C GLY A 137 -1.51 5.95 14.38
N GLY A 138 -1.21 5.24 15.47
CA GLY A 138 -0.89 3.81 15.43
C GLY A 138 -2.04 2.95 14.88
N LEU A 139 -3.27 3.21 15.32
CA LEU A 139 -4.46 2.51 14.83
C LEU A 139 -4.71 2.74 13.33
N LEU A 140 -4.65 3.99 12.89
CA LEU A 140 -4.82 4.34 11.48
C LEU A 140 -3.75 3.68 10.60
N PHE A 141 -2.50 3.62 11.09
CA PHE A 141 -1.44 2.91 10.40
C PHE A 141 -1.73 1.41 10.28
N ILE A 142 -2.19 0.76 11.36
CA ILE A 142 -2.53 -0.66 11.34
C ILE A 142 -3.62 -0.92 10.28
N VAL A 143 -4.68 -0.10 10.27
CA VAL A 143 -5.76 -0.20 9.27
C VAL A 143 -5.22 0.02 7.86
N ALA A 144 -4.45 1.08 7.63
CA ALA A 144 -3.85 1.37 6.33
C ALA A 144 -2.98 0.22 5.84
N ASN A 145 -2.07 -0.30 6.68
CA ASN A 145 -1.14 -1.36 6.30
C ASN A 145 -1.83 -2.70 6.03
N VAL A 146 -2.85 -3.06 6.82
CA VAL A 146 -3.65 -4.28 6.59
C VAL A 146 -4.44 -4.17 5.28
N CYS A 147 -5.11 -3.06 5.05
CA CYS A 147 -5.88 -2.83 3.84
C CYS A 147 -4.99 -2.74 2.59
N PHE A 148 -3.81 -2.13 2.72
CA PHE A 148 -2.80 -2.13 1.68
C PHE A 148 -2.38 -3.56 1.32
N GLY A 149 -2.01 -4.39 2.31
CA GLY A 149 -1.68 -5.81 2.08
C GLY A 149 -2.82 -6.58 1.41
N ALA A 150 -4.07 -6.33 1.81
CA ALA A 150 -5.24 -6.93 1.19
C ALA A 150 -5.39 -6.53 -0.28
N SER A 151 -5.19 -5.24 -0.61
CA SER A 151 -5.27 -4.76 -2.00
C SER A 151 -4.20 -5.39 -2.90
N ILE A 152 -2.99 -5.61 -2.37
CA ILE A 152 -1.89 -6.28 -3.08
C ILE A 152 -2.21 -7.74 -3.39
N VAL A 153 -2.89 -8.47 -2.51
CA VAL A 153 -3.30 -9.85 -2.80
C VAL A 153 -4.19 -9.90 -4.03
N PHE A 154 -5.20 -9.03 -4.11
CA PHE A 154 -6.07 -8.95 -5.28
C PHE A 154 -5.33 -8.45 -6.52
N TYR A 155 -4.46 -7.46 -6.39
CA TYR A 155 -3.61 -6.96 -7.47
C TYR A 155 -2.77 -8.09 -8.09
N ASN A 156 -2.08 -8.88 -7.28
CA ASN A 156 -1.28 -10.00 -7.75
C ASN A 156 -2.12 -11.10 -8.42
N SER A 157 -3.36 -11.31 -7.97
CA SER A 157 -4.26 -12.31 -8.55
C SER A 157 -4.75 -11.97 -9.96
N PHE A 158 -4.60 -10.73 -10.43
CA PHE A 158 -4.91 -10.34 -11.81
C PHE A 158 -3.83 -10.76 -12.81
N LEU A 159 -2.58 -10.89 -12.39
CA LEU A 159 -1.47 -11.17 -13.32
C LEU A 159 -1.70 -12.43 -14.19
N PRO A 160 -2.15 -13.58 -13.66
CA PRO A 160 -2.45 -14.76 -14.49
C PRO A 160 -3.64 -14.57 -15.44
N GLU A 161 -4.51 -13.59 -15.19
CA GLU A 161 -5.67 -13.29 -16.02
C GLU A 161 -5.29 -12.40 -17.21
N ILE A 162 -4.40 -11.42 -17.00
CA ILE A 162 -4.01 -10.42 -18.01
C ILE A 162 -2.76 -10.77 -18.79
N ALA A 163 -1.94 -11.70 -18.30
CA ALA A 163 -0.70 -12.12 -18.95
C ALA A 163 -0.70 -13.62 -19.25
N THR A 164 -0.07 -14.02 -20.37
CA THR A 164 0.22 -15.43 -20.68
C THR A 164 1.39 -15.92 -19.83
N GLU A 165 1.49 -17.24 -19.60
CA GLU A 165 2.55 -17.81 -18.76
C GLU A 165 3.96 -17.43 -19.23
N ASP A 166 4.19 -17.37 -20.54
CA ASP A 166 5.48 -16.98 -21.14
C ASP A 166 5.82 -15.50 -20.97
N GLN A 167 4.83 -14.62 -20.69
CA GLN A 167 5.02 -13.19 -20.48
C GLN A 167 4.91 -12.77 -19.00
N ALA A 168 4.31 -13.59 -18.15
CA ALA A 168 4.00 -13.25 -16.74
C ALA A 168 5.26 -12.79 -15.98
N ASP A 169 6.36 -13.50 -16.08
CA ASP A 169 7.63 -13.13 -15.40
C ASP A 169 8.18 -11.79 -15.89
N LYS A 170 8.08 -11.53 -17.20
CA LYS A 170 8.55 -10.28 -17.80
C LYS A 170 7.65 -9.10 -17.42
N VAL A 171 6.34 -9.32 -17.34
CA VAL A 171 5.36 -8.32 -16.91
C VAL A 171 5.58 -7.99 -15.44
N SER A 172 5.71 -9.01 -14.59
CA SER A 172 5.97 -8.87 -13.15
C SER A 172 7.28 -8.13 -12.90
N SER A 173 8.39 -8.54 -13.51
CA SER A 173 9.69 -7.88 -13.36
C SER A 173 9.64 -6.40 -13.75
N ARG A 174 8.90 -6.06 -14.82
CA ARG A 174 8.71 -4.67 -15.23
C ARG A 174 7.84 -3.90 -14.25
N GLY A 175 6.77 -4.51 -13.72
CA GLY A 175 5.94 -3.93 -12.66
C GLY A 175 6.80 -3.54 -11.46
N PHE A 176 7.57 -4.45 -10.92
CA PHE A 176 8.50 -4.17 -9.82
C PHE A 176 9.50 -3.06 -10.14
N ALA A 177 10.06 -3.03 -11.36
CA ALA A 177 10.98 -1.97 -11.77
C ALA A 177 10.29 -0.60 -11.76
N TYR A 178 9.06 -0.51 -12.26
CA TYR A 178 8.25 0.72 -12.18
C TYR A 178 7.93 1.09 -10.73
N GLY A 179 7.55 0.11 -9.91
CA GLY A 179 7.29 0.30 -8.49
C GLY A 179 8.50 0.88 -7.74
N TYR A 180 9.67 0.28 -7.89
CA TYR A 180 10.91 0.78 -7.27
C TYR A 180 11.28 2.19 -7.74
N LEU A 181 11.13 2.49 -9.04
CA LEU A 181 11.34 3.84 -9.56
C LEU A 181 10.37 4.86 -8.96
N GLY A 182 9.08 4.51 -8.91
CA GLY A 182 8.05 5.36 -8.31
C GLY A 182 8.31 5.63 -6.83
N GLY A 183 8.57 4.57 -6.07
CA GLY A 183 8.88 4.66 -4.65
C GLY A 183 10.14 5.49 -4.36
N ALA A 184 11.23 5.27 -5.13
CA ALA A 184 12.48 6.00 -4.97
C ALA A 184 12.31 7.49 -5.32
N LEU A 185 11.60 7.80 -6.42
CA LEU A 185 11.34 9.18 -6.84
C LEU A 185 10.54 9.91 -5.77
N LEU A 186 9.45 9.32 -5.31
CA LEU A 186 8.60 9.95 -4.31
C LEU A 186 9.32 10.09 -2.97
N LEU A 187 10.05 9.07 -2.51
CA LEU A 187 10.85 9.17 -1.29
C LEU A 187 11.86 10.31 -1.38
N THR A 188 12.54 10.46 -2.52
CA THR A 188 13.50 11.54 -2.74
C THR A 188 12.83 12.91 -2.66
N LEU A 189 11.67 13.09 -3.31
CA LEU A 189 10.91 14.33 -3.25
C LEU A 189 10.43 14.63 -1.82
N ASN A 190 9.97 13.62 -1.11
CA ASN A 190 9.50 13.74 0.26
C ASN A 190 10.63 14.11 1.22
N LEU A 191 11.78 13.48 1.10
CA LEU A 191 12.95 13.83 1.90
C LEU A 191 13.45 15.24 1.58
N ALA A 192 13.47 15.63 0.30
CA ALA A 192 13.83 16.99 -0.10
C ALA A 192 12.90 18.04 0.50
N LEU A 193 11.58 17.77 0.55
CA LEU A 193 10.61 18.66 1.19
C LEU A 193 10.82 18.72 2.72
N VAL A 194 11.08 17.61 3.38
CA VAL A 194 11.36 17.57 4.83
C VAL A 194 12.65 18.32 5.16
N MET A 195 13.71 18.11 4.36
CA MET A 195 15.00 18.79 4.57
C MET A 195 14.94 20.27 4.22
N GLY A 196 14.12 20.66 3.25
CA GLY A 196 13.90 22.04 2.83
C GLY A 196 12.82 22.79 3.62
N ALA A 197 12.19 22.16 4.60
CA ALA A 197 11.05 22.71 5.32
C ALA A 197 11.33 24.10 5.93
N ASP A 198 12.49 24.27 6.56
CA ASP A 198 12.90 25.53 7.18
C ASP A 198 13.04 26.66 6.13
N ASN A 199 13.57 26.35 4.93
CA ASN A 199 13.70 27.31 3.84
C ASN A 199 12.32 27.71 3.25
N LEU A 200 11.33 26.82 3.38
CA LEU A 200 9.95 27.06 2.93
C LEU A 200 9.09 27.73 4.02
N GLY A 201 9.66 27.98 5.19
CA GLY A 201 8.94 28.57 6.34
C GLY A 201 7.87 27.67 6.94
N ILE A 202 7.95 26.36 6.72
CA ILE A 202 7.03 25.38 7.28
C ILE A 202 7.73 24.53 8.34
N SER A 203 6.96 24.08 9.36
CA SER A 203 7.56 23.18 10.36
C SER A 203 7.83 21.80 9.77
N THR A 204 8.93 21.16 10.20
CA THR A 204 9.27 19.79 9.81
C THR A 204 8.11 18.81 10.07
N GLY A 205 7.36 19.02 11.17
CA GLY A 205 6.18 18.22 11.48
C GLY A 205 5.03 18.38 10.46
N LEU A 206 4.84 19.59 9.92
CA LEU A 206 3.87 19.83 8.84
C LEU A 206 4.37 19.18 7.53
N ALA A 207 5.65 19.35 7.21
CA ALA A 207 6.25 18.72 6.03
C ALA A 207 6.04 17.20 6.05
N VAL A 208 6.29 16.52 7.17
CA VAL A 208 6.04 15.07 7.30
C VAL A 208 4.56 14.73 7.15
N ARG A 209 3.65 15.52 7.74
CA ARG A 209 2.20 15.24 7.64
C ARG A 209 1.63 15.43 6.24
N LEU A 210 2.18 16.36 5.48
CA LEU A 210 1.79 16.55 4.07
C LEU A 210 1.99 15.29 3.23
N HIS A 211 2.88 14.38 3.65
CA HIS A 211 3.13 13.13 2.96
C HIS A 211 2.12 12.02 3.27
N PHE A 212 1.34 12.15 4.33
CA PHE A 212 0.26 11.19 4.62
C PHE A 212 -0.99 11.43 3.77
N CYS A 213 -1.16 12.63 3.20
CA CYS A 213 -2.26 12.94 2.29
C CYS A 213 -1.73 13.52 0.96
N PRO A 214 -0.89 12.80 0.21
CA PRO A 214 -0.32 13.34 -1.01
C PRO A 214 -1.14 12.93 -2.22
N PRO A 215 -0.72 13.38 -3.40
CA PRO A 215 -1.23 12.88 -4.68
C PRO A 215 -1.04 11.36 -4.93
N GLU A 216 -0.56 10.61 -3.94
CA GLU A 216 -0.52 9.15 -3.87
C GLU A 216 -1.91 8.48 -3.91
N SER A 217 -2.98 9.24 -3.66
CA SER A 217 -4.34 8.90 -4.07
C SER A 217 -4.46 8.62 -5.58
N GLY A 218 -3.41 8.89 -6.35
CA GLY A 218 -3.30 8.54 -7.77
C GLY A 218 -3.46 7.05 -8.06
N GLY A 219 -3.05 6.14 -7.14
CA GLY A 219 -3.33 4.71 -7.28
C GLY A 219 -4.82 4.39 -7.23
N ALA A 220 -5.59 5.12 -6.41
CA ALA A 220 -7.03 5.00 -6.36
C ALA A 220 -7.72 5.60 -7.61
N ALA A 221 -7.09 6.56 -8.29
CA ALA A 221 -7.61 7.15 -9.53
C ALA A 221 -7.32 6.30 -10.79
N LEU A 222 -6.41 5.33 -10.68
CA LEU A 222 -6.05 4.40 -11.77
C LEU A 222 -6.90 3.12 -11.79
N LEU A 223 -7.76 2.91 -10.80
CA LEU A 223 -8.69 1.77 -10.67
C LEU A 223 -10.05 2.06 -11.31
#